data_7693037ca40857f436d816a9f0e99a25
#
_entry.id   7693037ca40857f436d816a9f0e99a25
#
_cell.length_a   1.000
_cell.length_b   1.000
_cell.length_c   1.000
_cell.angle_alpha   90.00
_cell.angle_beta   90.00
_cell.angle_gamma   90.00
#
_symmetry.space_group_name_H-M   'P 1'
#
loop_
_entity.id
_entity.type
_entity.pdbx_description
1 polymer ?
#
loop_
_entity_poly.entity_id
_entity_poly.type
_entity_poly.pdbx_seq_one_letter_code
_entity_poly.pdbx_strand_id
1 'polypeptide(L)'
;MKTSLTKIQLLHMIQENLINIFYPGNYLTFLKQLCYFHEESIENIILIFAQYPTATYVLTYKAWQRYHRTVRRGYTAISLLSNSNSNEQLRAVFDITHTVGKEFIPKHIDINISQFRRILVFLTSKVMTDTILSVTTDDITIQTKHALQRYIYHLIRSHFPQYSSSEIVMKSILYCICFYYGIDVSEYNFSSITLWAKQKTNHDLREALNVIRYITTFLIDTIDYMYLSHEYS
;
A
#
# COMPACT_ATOMS: atom_id res chain seq x y z
N MET A 1 16.61 -26.86 -11.61
CA MET A 1 16.35 -25.39 -11.64
C MET A 1 14.86 -25.22 -11.91
N LYS A 2 14.10 -24.55 -11.03
CA LYS A 2 12.73 -24.14 -11.38
C LYS A 2 12.86 -23.08 -12.49
N THR A 3 12.19 -23.31 -13.60
CA THR A 3 12.15 -22.39 -14.74
C THR A 3 11.61 -21.02 -14.28
N SER A 4 12.32 -19.95 -14.57
CA SER A 4 11.81 -18.59 -14.31
C SER A 4 10.54 -18.36 -15.12
N LEU A 5 9.53 -17.74 -14.50
CA LEU A 5 8.29 -17.40 -15.19
C LEU A 5 8.59 -16.47 -16.36
N THR A 6 7.89 -16.66 -17.48
CA THR A 6 7.95 -15.75 -18.64
C THR A 6 7.08 -14.53 -18.41
N LYS A 7 7.28 -13.46 -19.17
CA LYS A 7 6.43 -12.24 -19.12
C LYS A 7 4.95 -12.57 -19.39
N ILE A 8 4.68 -13.47 -20.36
CA ILE A 8 3.31 -13.90 -20.68
C ILE A 8 2.65 -14.59 -19.49
N GLN A 9 3.38 -15.47 -18.81
CA GLN A 9 2.88 -16.15 -17.60
C GLN A 9 2.60 -15.16 -16.46
N LEU A 10 3.43 -14.13 -16.29
CA LEU A 10 3.20 -13.10 -15.28
C LEU A 10 1.96 -12.25 -15.61
N LEU A 11 1.78 -11.87 -16.87
CA LEU A 11 0.58 -11.13 -17.29
C LEU A 11 -0.71 -11.96 -17.09
N HIS A 12 -0.66 -13.26 -17.36
CA HIS A 12 -1.77 -14.17 -17.09
C HIS A 12 -2.05 -14.28 -15.58
N MET A 13 -1.00 -14.43 -14.78
CA MET A 13 -1.10 -14.48 -13.31
C MET A 13 -1.73 -13.20 -12.74
N ILE A 14 -1.42 -12.01 -13.28
CA ILE A 14 -2.05 -10.75 -12.89
C ILE A 14 -3.56 -10.80 -13.16
N GLN A 15 -3.97 -11.25 -14.34
CA GLN A 15 -5.38 -11.33 -14.72
C GLN A 15 -6.17 -12.30 -13.83
N GLU A 16 -5.62 -13.49 -13.58
CA GLU A 16 -6.25 -14.50 -12.73
C GLU A 16 -6.38 -14.04 -11.27
N ASN A 17 -5.35 -13.38 -10.75
CA ASN A 17 -5.34 -13.00 -9.34
C ASN A 17 -6.04 -11.65 -9.06
N LEU A 18 -6.33 -10.85 -10.07
CA LEU A 18 -7.06 -9.60 -9.88
C LEU A 18 -8.40 -9.80 -9.18
N ILE A 19 -9.18 -10.79 -9.60
CA ILE A 19 -10.48 -11.12 -8.99
C ILE A 19 -10.28 -11.77 -7.61
N ASN A 20 -9.25 -12.60 -7.46
CA ASN A 20 -8.95 -13.30 -6.20
C ASN A 20 -8.65 -12.34 -5.03
N ILE A 21 -8.13 -11.15 -5.32
CA ILE A 21 -7.90 -10.11 -4.32
C ILE A 21 -9.20 -9.73 -3.59
N PHE A 22 -10.32 -9.68 -4.31
CA PHE A 22 -11.62 -9.23 -3.78
C PHE A 22 -12.45 -10.34 -3.10
N TYR A 23 -11.84 -11.47 -2.75
CA TYR A 23 -12.46 -12.46 -1.88
C TYR A 23 -12.24 -12.15 -0.40
N PRO A 24 -13.15 -12.58 0.51
CA PRO A 24 -12.99 -12.40 1.94
C PRO A 24 -11.66 -12.96 2.46
N GLY A 25 -10.96 -12.20 3.28
CA GLY A 25 -9.63 -12.54 3.80
C GLY A 25 -8.47 -12.15 2.88
N ASN A 26 -8.61 -12.25 1.57
CA ASN A 26 -7.58 -11.87 0.60
C ASN A 26 -7.41 -10.35 0.52
N TYR A 27 -8.51 -9.61 0.55
CA TYR A 27 -8.49 -8.17 0.37
C TYR A 27 -7.66 -7.45 1.43
N LEU A 28 -7.86 -7.78 2.70
CA LEU A 28 -7.04 -7.22 3.80
C LEU A 28 -5.57 -7.61 3.68
N THR A 29 -5.28 -8.86 3.30
CA THR A 29 -3.91 -9.31 3.06
C THR A 29 -3.27 -8.53 1.91
N PHE A 30 -4.01 -8.29 0.84
CA PHE A 30 -3.56 -7.48 -0.29
C PHE A 30 -3.32 -6.02 0.11
N LEU A 31 -4.21 -5.39 0.88
CA LEU A 31 -4.03 -4.02 1.35
C LEU A 31 -2.78 -3.88 2.23
N LYS A 32 -2.48 -4.86 3.09
CA LYS A 32 -1.23 -4.89 3.87
C LYS A 32 0.00 -4.94 2.95
N GLN A 33 -0.05 -5.80 1.93
CA GLN A 33 1.04 -5.86 0.94
C GLN A 33 1.16 -4.57 0.14
N LEU A 34 0.04 -3.94 -0.23
CA LEU A 34 0.07 -2.63 -0.87
C LEU A 34 0.79 -1.59 0.00
N CYS A 35 0.60 -1.61 1.32
CA CYS A 35 1.33 -0.74 2.23
C CYS A 35 2.83 -1.03 2.25
N TYR A 36 3.23 -2.30 2.31
CA TYR A 36 4.65 -2.68 2.31
C TYR A 36 5.37 -2.38 0.99
N PHE A 37 4.63 -2.42 -0.13
CA PHE A 37 5.17 -2.30 -1.49
C PHE A 37 4.56 -1.13 -2.26
N HIS A 38 4.15 -0.06 -1.57
CA HIS A 38 3.45 1.08 -2.17
C HIS A 38 4.23 1.78 -3.30
N GLU A 39 5.56 1.69 -3.29
CA GLU A 39 6.43 2.21 -4.36
C GLU A 39 6.41 1.34 -5.64
N GLU A 40 5.99 0.08 -5.55
CA GLU A 40 5.88 -0.81 -6.71
C GLU A 40 4.63 -0.49 -7.54
N SER A 41 4.63 -0.91 -8.81
CA SER A 41 3.41 -0.84 -9.63
C SER A 41 2.34 -1.79 -9.09
N ILE A 42 1.06 -1.49 -9.38
CA ILE A 42 -0.05 -2.36 -8.94
C ILE A 42 0.10 -3.77 -9.49
N GLU A 43 0.62 -3.93 -10.70
CA GLU A 43 0.91 -5.21 -11.33
C GLU A 43 1.93 -6.01 -10.51
N ASN A 44 2.99 -5.36 -10.05
CA ASN A 44 4.00 -6.00 -9.22
C ASN A 44 3.47 -6.35 -7.84
N ILE A 45 2.62 -5.53 -7.23
CA ILE A 45 1.97 -5.86 -5.95
C ILE A 45 1.06 -7.09 -6.12
N ILE A 46 0.28 -7.17 -7.21
CA ILE A 46 -0.53 -8.34 -7.55
C ILE A 46 0.35 -9.59 -7.72
N LEU A 47 1.49 -9.45 -8.39
CA LEU A 47 2.45 -10.56 -8.57
C LEU A 47 3.08 -11.02 -7.26
N ILE A 48 3.41 -10.10 -6.36
CA ILE A 48 3.90 -10.45 -5.02
C ILE A 48 2.81 -11.20 -4.26
N PHE A 49 1.59 -10.66 -4.24
CA PHE A 49 0.44 -11.28 -3.59
C PHE A 49 0.18 -12.70 -4.10
N ALA A 50 0.20 -12.89 -5.43
CA ALA A 50 -0.06 -14.18 -6.06
C ALA A 50 1.02 -15.23 -5.76
N GLN A 51 2.29 -14.82 -5.66
CA GLN A 51 3.42 -15.73 -5.49
C GLN A 51 3.81 -15.93 -4.02
N TYR A 52 3.66 -14.91 -3.19
CA TYR A 52 4.01 -14.95 -1.77
C TYR A 52 3.16 -13.97 -0.93
N PRO A 53 1.93 -14.35 -0.55
CA PRO A 53 0.97 -13.50 0.15
C PRO A 53 1.44 -12.94 1.51
N THR A 54 2.46 -13.56 2.11
CA THR A 54 3.03 -13.17 3.40
C THR A 54 4.30 -12.33 3.26
N ALA A 55 4.68 -11.91 2.05
CA ALA A 55 5.84 -11.06 1.83
C ALA A 55 5.71 -9.72 2.58
N THR A 56 6.81 -9.27 3.17
CA THR A 56 6.88 -7.99 3.89
C THR A 56 7.98 -7.08 3.40
N TYR A 57 9.07 -7.65 2.86
CA TYR A 57 10.19 -6.88 2.33
C TYR A 57 10.95 -7.67 1.28
N VAL A 58 10.98 -7.20 0.06
CA VAL A 58 11.58 -7.92 -1.07
C VAL A 58 12.74 -7.17 -1.70
N LEU A 59 13.84 -7.87 -1.95
CA LEU A 59 14.99 -7.34 -2.67
C LEU A 59 15.55 -8.37 -3.64
N THR A 60 16.30 -7.90 -4.64
CA THR A 60 17.07 -8.79 -5.51
C THR A 60 18.16 -9.53 -4.74
N TYR A 61 18.62 -10.65 -5.27
CA TYR A 61 19.71 -11.42 -4.67
C TYR A 61 20.96 -10.56 -4.40
N LYS A 62 21.37 -9.74 -5.39
CA LYS A 62 22.52 -8.82 -5.24
C LYS A 62 22.29 -7.76 -4.17
N ALA A 63 21.07 -7.25 -4.03
CA ALA A 63 20.76 -6.27 -3.01
C ALA A 63 20.82 -6.89 -1.60
N TRP A 64 20.33 -8.13 -1.41
CA TRP A 64 20.46 -8.83 -0.15
C TRP A 64 21.93 -9.05 0.25
N GLN A 65 22.81 -9.38 -0.70
CA GLN A 65 24.25 -9.49 -0.43
C GLN A 65 24.87 -8.21 0.12
N ARG A 66 24.43 -7.02 -0.36
CA ARG A 66 24.89 -5.71 0.17
C ARG A 66 24.49 -5.49 1.63
N TYR A 67 23.39 -6.11 2.05
CA TYR A 67 22.95 -6.13 3.45
C TYR A 67 23.56 -7.29 4.25
N HIS A 68 24.60 -7.98 3.71
CA HIS A 68 25.22 -9.16 4.34
C HIS A 68 24.21 -10.28 4.63
N ARG A 69 23.25 -10.45 3.74
CA ARG A 69 22.25 -11.53 3.81
C ARG A 69 22.35 -12.42 2.57
N THR A 70 22.09 -13.71 2.77
CA THR A 70 22.15 -14.72 1.72
C THR A 70 20.80 -15.42 1.61
N VAL A 71 20.31 -15.61 0.39
CA VAL A 71 19.10 -16.41 0.14
C VAL A 71 19.37 -17.88 0.46
N ARG A 72 18.52 -18.47 1.27
CA ARG A 72 18.60 -19.88 1.65
C ARG A 72 18.30 -20.79 0.45
N ARG A 73 18.97 -21.92 0.39
CA ARG A 73 18.69 -22.96 -0.61
C ARG A 73 17.23 -23.42 -0.55
N GLY A 74 16.63 -23.68 -1.71
CA GLY A 74 15.26 -24.20 -1.83
C GLY A 74 14.17 -23.12 -1.98
N TYR A 75 14.47 -21.87 -1.69
CA TYR A 75 13.51 -20.80 -1.93
C TYR A 75 13.46 -20.39 -3.39
N THR A 76 12.25 -20.18 -3.89
CA THR A 76 12.00 -19.70 -5.26
C THR A 76 11.90 -18.17 -5.24
N ALA A 77 12.47 -17.53 -6.26
CA ALA A 77 12.32 -16.08 -6.42
C ALA A 77 10.87 -15.71 -6.76
N ILE A 78 10.44 -14.56 -6.27
CA ILE A 78 9.25 -13.88 -6.73
C ILE A 78 9.62 -13.15 -8.02
N SER A 79 8.89 -13.44 -9.10
CA SER A 79 9.14 -12.85 -10.41
C SER A 79 8.29 -11.61 -10.61
N LEU A 80 8.90 -10.48 -10.90
CA LEU A 80 8.25 -9.18 -11.11
C LEU A 80 8.54 -8.66 -12.51
N LEU A 81 7.70 -7.74 -12.98
CA LEU A 81 7.96 -6.96 -14.17
C LEU A 81 9.03 -5.91 -13.85
N SER A 82 9.99 -5.72 -14.74
CA SER A 82 10.95 -4.62 -14.62
C SER A 82 10.31 -3.30 -15.03
N ASN A 83 10.80 -2.19 -14.46
CA ASN A 83 10.41 -0.86 -14.90
C ASN A 83 10.86 -0.64 -16.36
N SER A 84 10.09 0.12 -17.13
CA SER A 84 10.21 0.31 -18.58
C SER A 84 11.58 0.79 -19.08
N ASN A 85 12.45 1.27 -18.20
CA ASN A 85 13.78 1.80 -18.53
C ASN A 85 14.92 0.78 -18.40
N SER A 86 14.64 -0.47 -18.07
CA SER A 86 15.67 -1.52 -18.00
C SER A 86 15.62 -2.41 -19.24
N ASN A 87 16.78 -2.81 -19.77
CA ASN A 87 16.88 -3.82 -20.81
C ASN A 87 16.37 -5.20 -20.36
N GLU A 88 16.24 -5.42 -19.06
CA GLU A 88 15.68 -6.63 -18.48
C GLU A 88 14.16 -6.51 -18.38
N GLN A 89 13.43 -7.44 -18.99
CA GLN A 89 11.97 -7.45 -18.94
C GLN A 89 11.41 -7.95 -17.61
N LEU A 90 12.20 -8.66 -16.83
CA LEU A 90 11.82 -9.33 -15.58
C LEU A 90 12.84 -9.09 -14.48
N ARG A 91 12.35 -9.03 -13.25
CA ARG A 91 13.15 -8.87 -12.04
C ARG A 91 12.82 -10.00 -11.06
N ALA A 92 13.85 -10.66 -10.55
CA ALA A 92 13.73 -11.71 -9.53
C ALA A 92 14.05 -11.12 -8.15
N VAL A 93 13.12 -11.26 -7.21
CA VAL A 93 13.27 -10.77 -5.83
C VAL A 93 13.01 -11.90 -4.82
N PHE A 94 13.51 -11.72 -3.60
CA PHE A 94 13.33 -12.65 -2.49
C PHE A 94 12.87 -11.88 -1.27
N ASP A 95 11.89 -12.42 -0.55
CA ASP A 95 11.46 -11.85 0.71
C ASP A 95 12.52 -12.02 1.81
N ILE A 96 12.52 -11.14 2.80
CA ILE A 96 13.43 -11.18 3.94
C ILE A 96 13.41 -12.54 4.65
N THR A 97 12.25 -13.18 4.73
CA THR A 97 12.08 -14.52 5.35
C THR A 97 12.75 -15.63 4.55
N HIS A 98 13.07 -15.40 3.28
CA HIS A 98 13.83 -16.30 2.43
C HIS A 98 15.35 -16.21 2.67
N THR A 99 15.81 -15.29 3.50
CA THR A 99 17.23 -14.97 3.69
C THR A 99 17.73 -15.27 5.10
N VAL A 100 19.04 -15.40 5.23
CA VAL A 100 19.77 -15.49 6.51
C VAL A 100 20.97 -14.56 6.47
N GLY A 101 21.45 -14.10 7.61
CA GLY A 101 22.63 -13.25 7.72
C GLY A 101 22.45 -12.18 8.78
N LYS A 102 23.08 -11.01 8.57
CA LYS A 102 23.01 -9.89 9.49
C LYS A 102 21.55 -9.48 9.74
N GLU A 103 21.25 -9.02 10.95
CA GLU A 103 19.96 -8.44 11.26
C GLU A 103 19.66 -7.30 10.29
N PHE A 104 18.42 -7.27 9.82
CA PHE A 104 17.95 -6.27 8.87
C PHE A 104 16.65 -5.69 9.40
N ILE A 105 16.66 -4.41 9.67
CA ILE A 105 15.49 -3.64 10.08
C ILE A 105 15.10 -2.78 8.88
N PRO A 106 13.92 -3.00 8.27
CA PRO A 106 13.42 -2.10 7.24
C PRO A 106 13.37 -0.68 7.76
N LYS A 107 13.78 0.28 6.92
CA LYS A 107 13.68 1.69 7.29
C LYS A 107 12.18 2.03 7.37
N HIS A 108 11.74 2.38 8.56
CA HIS A 108 10.39 2.84 8.83
C HIS A 108 10.48 4.11 9.65
N ILE A 109 9.64 5.07 9.34
CA ILE A 109 9.56 6.32 10.11
C ILE A 109 8.55 6.09 11.23
N ASP A 110 9.02 6.15 12.47
CA ASP A 110 8.18 5.98 13.65
C ASP A 110 7.60 7.35 14.06
N ILE A 111 6.34 7.57 13.70
CA ILE A 111 5.61 8.81 14.00
C ILE A 111 4.57 8.50 15.07
N ASN A 112 4.65 9.19 16.23
CA ASN A 112 3.59 9.03 17.21
C ASN A 112 2.29 9.72 16.79
N ILE A 113 1.17 9.29 17.38
CA ILE A 113 -0.18 9.75 16.98
C ILE A 113 -0.35 11.27 17.09
N SER A 114 0.29 11.93 18.05
CA SER A 114 0.21 13.38 18.22
C SER A 114 0.94 14.13 17.12
N GLN A 115 2.11 13.64 16.70
CA GLN A 115 2.87 14.20 15.58
C GLN A 115 2.11 13.97 14.26
N PHE A 116 1.61 12.77 14.05
CA PHE A 116 0.80 12.42 12.88
C PHE A 116 -0.43 13.33 12.76
N ARG A 117 -1.15 13.55 13.88
CA ARG A 117 -2.31 14.46 13.91
C ARG A 117 -1.90 15.89 13.55
N ARG A 118 -0.78 16.41 14.07
CA ARG A 118 -0.33 17.78 13.74
C ARG A 118 -0.05 17.93 12.25
N ILE A 119 0.61 16.95 11.63
CA ILE A 119 0.86 16.95 10.19
C ILE A 119 -0.46 16.97 9.42
N LEU A 120 -1.43 16.12 9.78
CA LEU A 120 -2.73 16.09 9.12
C LEU A 120 -3.52 17.42 9.27
N VAL A 121 -3.50 18.03 10.45
CA VAL A 121 -4.13 19.33 10.69
C VAL A 121 -3.49 20.39 9.79
N PHE A 122 -2.17 20.40 9.68
CA PHE A 122 -1.46 21.32 8.81
C PHE A 122 -1.81 21.09 7.32
N LEU A 123 -1.82 19.84 6.85
CA LEU A 123 -2.21 19.49 5.48
C LEU A 123 -3.64 19.89 5.16
N THR A 124 -4.58 19.63 6.08
CA THR A 124 -5.98 19.99 5.89
C THR A 124 -6.20 21.50 5.88
N SER A 125 -5.48 22.27 6.71
CA SER A 125 -5.58 23.72 6.76
C SER A 125 -5.13 24.40 5.46
N LYS A 126 -4.21 23.81 4.72
CA LYS A 126 -3.74 24.35 3.43
C LYS A 126 -4.73 24.18 2.28
N VAL A 127 -5.63 23.20 2.37
CA VAL A 127 -6.54 22.84 1.26
C VAL A 127 -8.02 23.06 1.58
N MET A 128 -8.37 23.28 2.85
CA MET A 128 -9.75 23.42 3.32
C MET A 128 -9.89 24.70 4.16
N THR A 129 -10.33 25.78 3.53
CA THR A 129 -10.48 27.09 4.17
C THR A 129 -11.57 27.15 5.24
N ASP A 130 -12.50 26.19 5.30
CA ASP A 130 -13.77 26.32 6.04
C ASP A 130 -14.06 25.26 7.09
N THR A 131 -13.06 24.59 7.68
CA THR A 131 -13.47 23.58 8.65
C THR A 131 -12.60 23.50 9.90
N ILE A 132 -13.07 24.17 10.91
CA ILE A 132 -12.77 23.88 12.32
C ILE A 132 -13.05 22.39 12.56
N LEU A 133 -12.06 21.68 13.07
CA LEU A 133 -12.16 20.28 13.51
C LEU A 133 -13.08 20.19 14.73
N SER A 134 -14.39 20.40 14.55
CA SER A 134 -15.39 20.18 15.58
C SER A 134 -15.74 18.70 15.69
N VAL A 135 -14.74 17.87 16.00
CA VAL A 135 -15.01 16.52 16.50
C VAL A 135 -15.12 16.64 18.02
N THR A 136 -16.30 16.41 18.56
CA THR A 136 -16.65 16.54 19.98
C THR A 136 -16.13 15.37 20.83
N THR A 137 -15.04 14.71 20.42
CA THR A 137 -14.43 13.62 21.17
C THR A 137 -13.04 14.01 21.66
N ASP A 138 -12.70 13.61 22.88
CA ASP A 138 -11.36 13.80 23.46
C ASP A 138 -10.35 12.75 22.98
N ASP A 139 -10.82 11.70 22.27
CA ASP A 139 -9.95 10.65 21.74
C ASP A 139 -9.15 11.16 20.52
N ILE A 140 -7.85 11.31 20.73
CA ILE A 140 -6.91 11.78 19.70
C ILE A 140 -6.86 10.84 18.48
N THR A 141 -7.07 9.54 18.65
CA THR A 141 -7.06 8.55 17.58
C THR A 141 -8.26 8.76 16.67
N ILE A 142 -9.43 8.92 17.25
CA ILE A 142 -10.69 9.21 16.52
C ILE A 142 -10.56 10.52 15.77
N GLN A 143 -10.10 11.58 16.43
CA GLN A 143 -9.88 12.89 15.78
C GLN A 143 -8.91 12.78 14.59
N THR A 144 -7.84 12.00 14.76
CA THR A 144 -6.83 11.79 13.71
C THR A 144 -7.42 11.04 12.51
N LYS A 145 -8.18 9.97 12.74
CA LYS A 145 -8.86 9.22 11.67
C LYS A 145 -9.87 10.11 10.91
N HIS A 146 -10.62 10.95 11.60
CA HIS A 146 -11.55 11.89 10.95
C HIS A 146 -10.81 12.95 10.10
N ALA A 147 -9.71 13.52 10.61
CA ALA A 147 -8.90 14.45 9.84
C ALA A 147 -8.32 13.79 8.57
N LEU A 148 -7.80 12.57 8.71
CA LEU A 148 -7.29 11.78 7.58
C LEU A 148 -8.39 11.46 6.57
N GLN A 149 -9.56 11.02 7.02
CA GLN A 149 -10.72 10.74 6.15
C GLN A 149 -11.13 11.94 5.31
N ARG A 150 -11.17 13.13 5.92
CA ARG A 150 -11.51 14.38 5.22
C ARG A 150 -10.45 14.75 4.19
N TYR A 151 -9.18 14.61 4.54
CA TYR A 151 -8.10 14.90 3.61
C TYR A 151 -8.09 13.92 2.42
N ILE A 152 -8.29 12.62 2.67
CA ILE A 152 -8.46 11.61 1.62
C ILE A 152 -9.65 11.95 0.72
N TYR A 153 -10.80 12.32 1.30
CA TYR A 153 -11.98 12.72 0.53
C TYR A 153 -11.66 13.91 -0.41
N HIS A 154 -10.96 14.91 0.11
CA HIS A 154 -10.53 16.05 -0.69
C HIS A 154 -9.63 15.62 -1.85
N LEU A 155 -8.63 14.78 -1.59
CA LEU A 155 -7.72 14.25 -2.63
C LEU A 155 -8.47 13.46 -3.71
N ILE A 156 -9.37 12.57 -3.30
CA ILE A 156 -10.19 11.79 -4.25
C ILE A 156 -11.03 12.74 -5.10
N ARG A 157 -11.74 13.69 -4.47
CA ARG A 157 -12.61 14.61 -5.19
C ARG A 157 -11.86 15.48 -6.18
N SER A 158 -10.65 15.91 -5.85
CA SER A 158 -9.82 16.77 -6.68
C SER A 158 -9.16 16.06 -7.85
N HIS A 159 -8.68 14.83 -7.65
CA HIS A 159 -7.85 14.12 -8.62
C HIS A 159 -8.56 12.93 -9.28
N PHE A 160 -9.54 12.34 -8.60
CA PHE A 160 -10.26 11.15 -9.04
C PHE A 160 -11.77 11.27 -8.76
N PRO A 161 -12.45 12.29 -9.31
CA PRO A 161 -13.85 12.62 -8.96
C PRO A 161 -14.82 11.45 -9.21
N GLN A 162 -14.51 10.54 -10.14
CA GLN A 162 -15.30 9.33 -10.40
C GLN A 162 -15.35 8.35 -9.21
N TYR A 163 -14.42 8.47 -8.24
CA TYR A 163 -14.38 7.65 -7.03
C TYR A 163 -14.86 8.40 -5.77
N SER A 164 -15.31 9.66 -5.89
CA SER A 164 -15.69 10.50 -4.75
C SER A 164 -16.84 9.92 -3.89
N SER A 165 -17.71 9.11 -4.49
CA SER A 165 -18.78 8.37 -3.80
C SER A 165 -18.42 6.92 -3.45
N SER A 166 -17.20 6.46 -3.73
CA SER A 166 -16.79 5.09 -3.47
C SER A 166 -16.29 4.92 -2.03
N GLU A 167 -17.19 4.46 -1.15
CA GLU A 167 -16.84 4.14 0.24
C GLU A 167 -15.70 3.11 0.33
N ILE A 168 -15.68 2.11 -0.54
CA ILE A 168 -14.65 1.07 -0.56
C ILE A 168 -13.28 1.66 -0.85
N VAL A 169 -13.15 2.55 -1.85
CA VAL A 169 -11.87 3.18 -2.19
C VAL A 169 -11.37 4.04 -1.03
N MET A 170 -12.23 4.90 -0.48
CA MET A 170 -11.90 5.75 0.66
C MET A 170 -11.47 4.94 1.89
N LYS A 171 -12.27 3.93 2.24
CA LYS A 171 -12.01 3.05 3.39
C LYS A 171 -10.72 2.25 3.24
N SER A 172 -10.38 1.84 2.01
CA SER A 172 -9.13 1.13 1.73
C SER A 172 -7.90 2.03 1.91
N ILE A 173 -7.94 3.26 1.42
CA ILE A 173 -6.86 4.23 1.61
C ILE A 173 -6.68 4.54 3.09
N LEU A 174 -7.78 4.80 3.80
CA LEU A 174 -7.78 5.08 5.23
C LEU A 174 -7.17 3.91 6.03
N TYR A 175 -7.58 2.68 5.70
CA TYR A 175 -6.97 1.46 6.26
C TYR A 175 -5.48 1.41 6.01
N CYS A 176 -5.02 1.63 4.77
CA CYS A 176 -3.61 1.55 4.42
C CYS A 176 -2.76 2.55 5.21
N ILE A 177 -3.20 3.80 5.33
CA ILE A 177 -2.45 4.83 6.06
C ILE A 177 -2.44 4.53 7.56
N CYS A 178 -3.58 4.14 8.15
CA CYS A 178 -3.63 3.74 9.55
C CYS A 178 -2.72 2.54 9.83
N PHE A 179 -2.77 1.51 8.98
CA PHE A 179 -1.91 0.33 9.10
C PHE A 179 -0.43 0.68 8.99
N TYR A 180 -0.05 1.51 8.02
CA TYR A 180 1.35 1.92 7.80
C TYR A 180 1.94 2.64 8.99
N TYR A 181 1.18 3.53 9.64
CA TYR A 181 1.64 4.28 10.82
C TYR A 181 1.27 3.63 12.17
N GLY A 182 0.87 2.35 12.19
CA GLY A 182 0.59 1.62 13.41
C GLY A 182 -0.64 2.10 14.18
N ILE A 183 -1.56 2.83 13.53
CA ILE A 183 -2.84 3.24 14.10
C ILE A 183 -3.79 2.05 14.05
N ASP A 184 -4.58 1.83 15.11
CA ASP A 184 -5.51 0.70 15.19
C ASP A 184 -6.45 0.63 13.98
N VAL A 185 -6.49 -0.56 13.35
CA VAL A 185 -7.30 -0.87 12.16
C VAL A 185 -8.32 -1.99 12.40
N SER A 186 -8.53 -2.38 13.66
CA SER A 186 -9.41 -3.51 14.03
C SER A 186 -10.88 -3.30 13.64
N GLU A 187 -11.33 -2.06 13.54
CA GLU A 187 -12.70 -1.69 13.15
C GLU A 187 -12.99 -1.85 11.65
N TYR A 188 -11.94 -1.94 10.81
CA TYR A 188 -12.14 -1.99 9.36
C TYR A 188 -12.62 -3.36 8.90
N ASN A 189 -13.81 -3.37 8.34
CA ASN A 189 -14.46 -4.54 7.78
C ASN A 189 -14.74 -4.33 6.29
N PHE A 190 -14.36 -5.31 5.48
CA PHE A 190 -14.56 -5.35 4.02
C PHE A 190 -15.44 -6.52 3.60
N SER A 191 -16.42 -6.92 4.42
CA SER A 191 -17.32 -8.04 4.11
C SER A 191 -18.10 -7.86 2.80
N SER A 192 -18.42 -6.61 2.42
CA SER A 192 -19.11 -6.27 1.18
C SER A 192 -18.23 -6.24 -0.07
N ILE A 193 -16.90 -6.44 0.07
CA ILE A 193 -15.94 -6.26 -1.01
C ILE A 193 -16.20 -7.13 -2.23
N THR A 194 -16.58 -8.38 -2.02
CA THR A 194 -16.89 -9.31 -3.11
C THR A 194 -18.13 -8.88 -3.89
N LEU A 195 -19.15 -8.39 -3.21
CA LEU A 195 -20.36 -7.88 -3.85
C LEU A 195 -20.07 -6.62 -4.66
N TRP A 196 -19.28 -5.72 -4.10
CA TRP A 196 -18.84 -4.52 -4.79
C TRP A 196 -18.01 -4.86 -6.05
N ALA A 197 -17.10 -5.82 -5.97
CA ALA A 197 -16.26 -6.24 -7.09
C ALA A 197 -17.05 -6.91 -8.21
N LYS A 198 -18.08 -7.70 -7.90
CA LYS A 198 -18.95 -8.34 -8.92
C LYS A 198 -19.69 -7.35 -9.83
N GLN A 199 -19.82 -6.10 -9.41
CA GLN A 199 -20.47 -5.02 -10.19
C GLN A 199 -19.48 -4.27 -11.09
N LYS A 200 -18.22 -4.69 -11.15
CA LYS A 200 -17.11 -4.01 -11.82
C LYS A 200 -16.48 -4.89 -12.89
N THR A 201 -15.97 -4.24 -13.92
CA THR A 201 -15.11 -4.92 -14.89
C THR A 201 -13.70 -5.10 -14.32
N ASN A 202 -12.89 -5.97 -14.91
CA ASN A 202 -11.48 -6.12 -14.54
C ASN A 202 -10.69 -4.81 -14.71
N HIS A 203 -11.07 -3.97 -15.68
CA HIS A 203 -10.49 -2.66 -15.87
C HIS A 203 -10.81 -1.76 -14.68
N ASP A 204 -12.08 -1.65 -14.28
CA ASP A 204 -12.53 -0.82 -13.15
C ASP A 204 -11.88 -1.26 -11.84
N LEU A 205 -11.74 -2.59 -11.62
CA LEU A 205 -11.08 -3.13 -10.43
C LEU A 205 -9.61 -2.74 -10.38
N ARG A 206 -8.90 -2.84 -11.51
CA ARG A 206 -7.49 -2.43 -11.61
C ARG A 206 -7.33 -0.93 -11.38
N GLU A 207 -8.18 -0.12 -12.00
CA GLU A 207 -8.16 1.33 -11.81
C GLU A 207 -8.43 1.73 -10.36
N ALA A 208 -9.40 1.10 -9.70
CA ALA A 208 -9.65 1.34 -8.27
C ALA A 208 -8.42 1.00 -7.40
N LEU A 209 -7.75 -0.14 -7.65
CA LEU A 209 -6.51 -0.49 -6.95
C LEU A 209 -5.37 0.50 -7.25
N ASN A 210 -5.26 1.00 -8.48
CA ASN A 210 -4.30 2.04 -8.85
C ASN A 210 -4.56 3.34 -8.08
N VAL A 211 -5.81 3.77 -7.96
CA VAL A 211 -6.18 4.97 -7.18
C VAL A 211 -5.85 4.79 -5.70
N ILE A 212 -6.20 3.63 -5.12
CA ILE A 212 -5.85 3.32 -3.73
C ILE A 212 -4.34 3.40 -3.53
N ARG A 213 -3.56 2.74 -4.39
CA ARG A 213 -2.10 2.76 -4.32
C ARG A 213 -1.54 4.18 -4.47
N TYR A 214 -1.98 4.92 -5.50
CA TYR A 214 -1.48 6.24 -5.81
C TYR A 214 -1.67 7.21 -4.62
N ILE A 215 -2.88 7.29 -4.07
CA ILE A 215 -3.16 8.17 -2.93
C ILE A 215 -2.44 7.69 -1.67
N THR A 216 -2.35 6.37 -1.46
CA THR A 216 -1.59 5.81 -0.32
C THR A 216 -0.12 6.20 -0.41
N THR A 217 0.54 6.00 -1.56
CA THR A 217 1.94 6.39 -1.78
C THR A 217 2.13 7.89 -1.58
N PHE A 218 1.28 8.70 -2.22
CA PHE A 218 1.34 10.16 -2.09
C PHE A 218 1.24 10.63 -0.63
N LEU A 219 0.33 10.03 0.15
CA LEU A 219 0.16 10.37 1.57
C LEU A 219 1.36 9.94 2.41
N ILE A 220 1.87 8.74 2.20
CA ILE A 220 3.07 8.25 2.90
C ILE A 220 4.24 9.19 2.62
N ASP A 221 4.55 9.45 1.34
CA ASP A 221 5.66 10.32 0.94
C ASP A 221 5.52 11.73 1.53
N THR A 222 4.29 12.28 1.49
CA THR A 222 4.01 13.63 2.02
C THR A 222 4.17 13.69 3.53
N ILE A 223 3.62 12.72 4.27
CA ILE A 223 3.67 12.69 5.74
C ILE A 223 5.10 12.46 6.20
N ASP A 224 5.82 11.52 5.58
CA ASP A 224 7.21 11.22 5.91
C ASP A 224 8.13 12.40 5.62
N TYR A 225 7.95 13.07 4.48
CA TYR A 225 8.68 14.30 4.15
C TYR A 225 8.46 15.40 5.20
N MET A 226 7.19 15.66 5.55
CA MET A 226 6.84 16.70 6.53
C MET A 226 7.38 16.36 7.92
N TYR A 227 7.32 15.11 8.33
CA TYR A 227 7.89 14.66 9.59
C TYR A 227 9.39 14.91 9.65
N LEU A 228 10.12 14.58 8.58
CA LEU A 228 11.58 14.74 8.51
C LEU A 228 12.02 16.22 8.39
N SER A 229 11.23 17.04 7.68
CA SER A 229 11.53 18.48 7.49
C SER A 229 11.05 19.36 8.63
N HIS A 230 10.22 18.84 9.55
CA HIS A 230 9.56 19.60 10.63
C HIS A 230 8.71 20.77 10.12
N GLU A 231 8.23 20.74 8.88
CA GLU A 231 7.42 21.82 8.27
C GLU A 231 6.03 22.04 8.91
N TYR A 232 5.64 21.16 9.83
CA TYR A 232 4.36 21.24 10.56
C TYR A 232 4.50 21.90 11.95
N SER A 233 5.68 22.42 12.29
CA SER A 233 6.00 23.00 13.61
C SER A 233 5.45 24.41 13.76
#